data_79993ab10859514aaec1b04dc93d5ce0
#
_entry.id   79993ab10859514aaec1b04dc93d5ce0
#
_cell.length_a   1.000
_cell.length_b   1.000
_cell.length_c   1.000
_cell.angle_alpha   90.00
_cell.angle_beta   90.00
_cell.angle_gamma   90.00
#
_symmetry.space_group_name_H-M   'P 1'
#
loop_
_entity.id
_entity.type
_entity.pdbx_description
1 polymer ?
#
loop_
_entity_poly.entity_id
_entity_poly.type
_entity_poly.pdbx_seq_one_letter_code
_entity_poly.pdbx_strand_id
1 'polypeptide(L)'
;ADNGDVRVAAAADYGYTERSVLTEEFIAGASAGIAGYGAGGSYGSVTGTQTNVQKRGEQSNANNRGAAVNGRGELASGQLGYSRTETHETESQTRYSNAQLDFGQALDVQAANGRADIGGGDLRAGNIDIEAARIDSTKYKDETRKTFKENSLFIGARTEAHSSIANAVNTASKKIHASNEGQTIDPGLTAGEAAGVVTDLIFNDTIGGSVSAAISDTHTESEQSSSAEKMNVIRGGNVRLKSTRGDIALNGMVVEGSGKVEIDAAGQLDVRAAREDGSSSSWTVSNDLSYSMGAGSNAVLQQNYVTGSVGYSGTYDRTQTESTDYRNSQIAGRDVKIASGGDTRLNGAHVGGRTVTVETGGNLSVESVQDTSRTTNQNAKWGANLGAAGGAIGGDAPYVAPVANLTAGYGESWDRSAKVKERSGIEAQDRLDGRVAGDTQLTGATLGSKSRQG
;
A
#
# COMPACT_ATOMS: atom_id res chain seq x y z
N ALA A 1 19.12 25.63 -36.62
CA ALA A 1 18.97 24.74 -37.78
C ALA A 1 17.89 25.34 -38.70
N ASP A 2 18.28 25.78 -39.89
CA ASP A 2 17.34 26.51 -40.79
C ASP A 2 16.21 25.63 -41.31
N ASN A 3 16.41 24.32 -41.41
CA ASN A 3 15.42 23.35 -41.89
C ASN A 3 15.40 22.03 -41.08
N GLY A 4 16.02 22.00 -39.92
CA GLY A 4 16.12 20.81 -39.09
C GLY A 4 15.34 20.92 -37.78
N ASP A 5 14.97 19.76 -37.22
CA ASP A 5 14.38 19.70 -35.89
C ASP A 5 15.45 19.81 -34.82
N VAL A 6 15.07 20.44 -33.70
CA VAL A 6 15.83 20.43 -32.45
C VAL A 6 15.10 19.52 -31.47
N ARG A 7 15.81 18.57 -30.88
CA ARG A 7 15.21 17.65 -29.91
C ARG A 7 16.07 17.54 -28.66
N VAL A 8 15.46 17.75 -27.53
CA VAL A 8 16.00 17.43 -26.20
C VAL A 8 15.26 16.19 -25.69
N ALA A 9 15.98 15.10 -25.43
CA ALA A 9 15.38 13.83 -25.07
C ALA A 9 15.91 13.33 -23.74
N ALA A 10 15.05 12.71 -22.94
CA ALA A 10 15.45 12.01 -21.73
C ALA A 10 16.12 10.69 -22.07
N ALA A 11 17.08 10.28 -21.26
CA ALA A 11 17.72 8.98 -21.34
C ALA A 11 16.92 7.95 -20.53
N ALA A 12 16.75 6.76 -21.11
CA ALA A 12 16.09 5.64 -20.42
C ALA A 12 17.11 4.78 -19.68
N ASP A 13 16.76 4.39 -18.46
CA ASP A 13 17.46 3.41 -17.66
C ASP A 13 16.48 2.26 -17.35
N TYR A 14 16.95 1.01 -17.53
CA TYR A 14 16.14 -0.20 -17.36
C TYR A 14 16.70 -1.04 -16.23
N GLY A 15 15.86 -1.33 -15.24
CA GLY A 15 16.16 -2.21 -14.15
C GLY A 15 15.27 -3.45 -14.17
N TYR A 16 15.87 -4.61 -13.90
CA TYR A 16 15.16 -5.86 -13.66
C TYR A 16 15.78 -6.56 -12.48
N THR A 17 14.93 -6.97 -11.53
CA THR A 17 15.34 -7.74 -10.37
C THR A 17 14.40 -8.93 -10.21
N GLU A 18 14.97 -10.09 -9.99
CA GLU A 18 14.23 -11.31 -9.68
C GLU A 18 14.82 -11.93 -8.42
N ARG A 19 13.95 -12.32 -7.51
CA ARG A 19 14.29 -12.92 -6.23
C ARG A 19 13.39 -14.10 -5.94
N SER A 20 13.97 -15.25 -5.67
CA SER A 20 13.26 -16.40 -5.14
C SER A 20 13.86 -16.81 -3.80
N VAL A 21 13.02 -17.07 -2.82
CA VAL A 21 13.42 -17.51 -1.49
C VAL A 21 12.60 -18.72 -1.12
N LEU A 22 13.29 -19.79 -0.71
CA LEU A 22 12.69 -20.94 -0.06
C LEU A 22 13.11 -20.93 1.40
N THR A 23 12.15 -20.94 2.30
CA THR A 23 12.35 -21.04 3.73
C THR A 23 11.69 -22.31 4.24
N GLU A 24 12.44 -23.15 4.92
CA GLU A 24 11.94 -24.34 5.59
C GLU A 24 12.26 -24.23 7.07
N GLU A 25 11.27 -24.45 7.92
CA GLU A 25 11.40 -24.35 9.36
C GLU A 25 10.84 -25.61 10.01
N PHE A 26 11.59 -26.18 10.92
CA PHE A 26 11.16 -27.25 11.79
C PHE A 26 11.17 -26.77 13.24
N ILE A 27 10.06 -26.91 13.93
CA ILE A 27 9.88 -26.49 15.32
C ILE A 27 9.51 -27.70 16.16
N ALA A 28 10.24 -27.91 17.24
CA ALA A 28 9.90 -28.87 18.29
C ALA A 28 10.04 -28.17 19.64
N GLY A 29 9.03 -28.28 20.48
CA GLY A 29 9.03 -27.61 21.77
C GLY A 29 8.25 -28.40 22.82
N ALA A 30 8.63 -28.25 24.06
CA ALA A 30 7.87 -28.75 25.20
C ALA A 30 7.97 -27.76 26.37
N SER A 31 6.91 -27.67 27.14
CA SER A 31 6.87 -26.89 28.37
C SER A 31 6.11 -27.62 29.45
N ALA A 32 6.48 -27.40 30.70
CA ALA A 32 5.74 -27.87 31.86
C ALA A 32 5.82 -26.83 32.97
N GLY A 33 4.75 -26.62 33.71
CA GLY A 33 4.73 -25.65 34.81
C GLY A 33 3.48 -25.67 35.63
N ILE A 34 3.59 -25.14 36.85
CA ILE A 34 2.48 -24.94 37.80
C ILE A 34 2.72 -23.67 38.61
N ALA A 35 1.66 -22.99 39.01
CA ALA A 35 1.70 -21.79 39.85
C ALA A 35 2.55 -20.61 39.27
N GLY A 36 2.61 -20.48 37.96
CA GLY A 36 3.42 -19.44 37.31
C GLY A 36 4.90 -19.79 37.18
N TYR A 37 5.33 -20.94 37.69
CA TYR A 37 6.66 -21.48 37.56
C TYR A 37 6.66 -22.63 36.55
N GLY A 38 7.55 -22.58 35.57
CA GLY A 38 7.64 -23.62 34.57
C GLY A 38 8.95 -23.53 33.81
N ALA A 39 9.24 -24.59 33.06
CA ALA A 39 10.37 -24.66 32.12
C ALA A 39 9.86 -25.15 30.77
N GLY A 40 10.37 -24.53 29.72
CA GLY A 40 10.08 -24.94 28.37
C GLY A 40 11.26 -24.64 27.45
N GLY A 41 11.33 -25.35 26.35
CA GLY A 41 12.33 -25.12 25.31
C GLY A 41 11.74 -25.41 23.96
N SER A 42 12.18 -24.67 22.95
CA SER A 42 11.87 -24.95 21.55
C SER A 42 13.16 -25.02 20.73
N TYR A 43 13.16 -25.89 19.75
CA TYR A 43 14.21 -25.99 18.74
C TYR A 43 13.59 -25.67 17.38
N GLY A 44 14.21 -24.76 16.65
CA GLY A 44 13.81 -24.41 15.29
C GLY A 44 15.02 -24.43 14.36
N SER A 45 14.85 -24.94 13.16
CA SER A 45 15.85 -24.88 12.09
C SER A 45 15.23 -24.18 10.88
N VAL A 46 15.88 -23.12 10.42
CA VAL A 46 15.45 -22.37 9.23
C VAL A 46 16.47 -22.59 8.12
N THR A 47 16.00 -23.05 6.97
CA THR A 47 16.82 -23.15 5.75
C THR A 47 16.24 -22.25 4.68
N GLY A 48 17.04 -21.30 4.16
CA GLY A 48 16.61 -20.38 3.12
C GLY A 48 17.56 -20.42 1.91
N THR A 49 17.00 -20.38 0.71
CA THR A 49 17.76 -20.25 -0.53
C THR A 49 17.33 -18.97 -1.24
N GLN A 50 18.27 -18.05 -1.48
CA GLN A 50 18.05 -16.89 -2.35
C GLN A 50 18.78 -17.12 -3.67
N THR A 51 18.16 -16.77 -4.80
CA THR A 51 18.71 -16.98 -6.15
C THR A 51 20.06 -16.28 -6.37
N ASN A 52 20.34 -15.20 -5.63
CA ASN A 52 21.59 -14.45 -5.73
C ASN A 52 22.57 -14.65 -4.55
N VAL A 53 22.15 -15.32 -3.46
CA VAL A 53 23.02 -15.63 -2.33
C VAL A 53 22.50 -16.90 -1.66
N GLN A 54 23.20 -18.02 -1.82
CA GLN A 54 22.94 -19.23 -1.04
C GLN A 54 23.40 -18.98 0.41
N LYS A 55 22.47 -18.69 1.30
CA LYS A 55 22.72 -18.82 2.75
C LYS A 55 22.28 -20.21 3.19
N ARG A 56 23.23 -21.01 3.57
CA ARG A 56 22.98 -22.29 4.22
C ARG A 56 22.62 -22.05 5.67
N GLY A 57 21.45 -22.50 6.05
CA GLY A 57 20.85 -22.69 7.36
C GLY A 57 21.47 -21.97 8.57
N GLU A 58 20.72 -21.05 9.14
CA GLU A 58 20.94 -20.61 10.51
C GLU A 58 20.06 -21.48 11.43
N GLN A 59 20.68 -22.26 12.31
CA GLN A 59 19.98 -22.92 13.41
C GLN A 59 19.78 -21.89 14.52
N SER A 60 18.55 -21.56 14.85
CA SER A 60 18.27 -20.76 16.04
C SER A 60 17.76 -21.65 17.16
N ASN A 61 18.56 -21.78 18.23
CA ASN A 61 18.13 -22.35 19.48
C ASN A 61 17.56 -21.25 20.37
N ALA A 62 16.24 -21.13 20.43
CA ALA A 62 15.60 -20.27 21.40
C ALA A 62 15.29 -21.05 22.67
N ASN A 63 16.22 -21.06 23.62
CA ASN A 63 15.95 -21.50 24.98
C ASN A 63 15.23 -20.39 25.74
N ASN A 64 13.92 -20.44 25.77
CA ASN A 64 13.11 -19.59 26.67
C ASN A 64 13.15 -20.22 28.07
N ARG A 65 14.07 -19.78 28.92
CA ARG A 65 14.01 -19.99 30.36
C ARG A 65 13.11 -18.92 30.99
N GLY A 66 11.86 -19.12 30.84
CA GLY A 66 10.87 -18.24 31.47
C GLY A 66 9.53 -18.93 31.42
N ALA A 67 8.95 -19.15 32.54
CA ALA A 67 7.70 -19.82 32.68
C ALA A 67 6.59 -19.08 31.94
N ALA A 68 6.34 -19.41 30.73
CA ALA A 68 5.09 -19.03 30.09
C ALA A 68 4.10 -20.19 30.16
N VAL A 69 3.62 -20.49 31.35
CA VAL A 69 2.35 -21.18 31.49
C VAL A 69 1.29 -20.12 31.25
N ASN A 70 0.86 -20.01 29.99
CA ASN A 70 -0.09 -19.01 29.59
C ASN A 70 -1.46 -19.32 30.17
N GLY A 71 -1.91 -18.46 31.04
CA GLY A 71 -3.27 -17.98 31.33
C GLY A 71 -4.47 -18.91 31.48
N ARG A 72 -4.38 -20.23 31.21
CA ARG A 72 -5.48 -21.19 31.28
C ARG A 72 -5.18 -22.46 32.12
N GLY A 73 -4.25 -22.35 33.06
CA GLY A 73 -3.90 -23.51 33.89
C GLY A 73 -3.22 -24.64 33.13
N GLU A 74 -2.42 -24.29 32.12
CA GLU A 74 -1.59 -25.23 31.37
C GLU A 74 -0.56 -25.90 32.30
N LEU A 75 -0.64 -27.24 32.42
CA LEU A 75 0.29 -28.04 33.21
C LEU A 75 1.51 -28.49 32.39
N ALA A 76 1.26 -28.84 31.15
CA ALA A 76 2.28 -29.23 30.20
C ALA A 76 1.80 -29.02 28.78
N SER A 77 2.73 -28.68 27.90
CA SER A 77 2.46 -28.63 26.46
C SER A 77 3.62 -29.17 25.66
N GLY A 78 3.32 -29.73 24.50
CA GLY A 78 4.30 -30.15 23.51
C GLY A 78 3.85 -29.69 22.13
N GLN A 79 4.82 -29.30 21.28
CA GLN A 79 4.54 -28.92 19.91
C GLN A 79 5.58 -29.50 18.96
N LEU A 80 5.12 -29.86 17.77
CA LEU A 80 5.94 -30.29 16.66
C LEU A 80 5.37 -29.65 15.40
N GLY A 81 6.21 -29.03 14.59
CA GLY A 81 5.74 -28.35 13.39
C GLY A 81 6.81 -28.32 12.30
N TYR A 82 6.34 -28.30 11.08
CA TYR A 82 7.12 -28.04 9.88
C TYR A 82 6.40 -26.97 9.07
N SER A 83 7.13 -25.96 8.63
CA SER A 83 6.65 -24.97 7.69
C SER A 83 7.59 -24.87 6.50
N ARG A 84 6.99 -24.63 5.34
CA ARG A 84 7.70 -24.34 4.10
C ARG A 84 7.05 -23.14 3.45
N THR A 85 7.84 -22.12 3.19
CA THR A 85 7.40 -20.91 2.49
C THR A 85 8.31 -20.69 1.29
N GLU A 86 7.71 -20.57 0.13
CA GLU A 86 8.37 -20.26 -1.13
C GLU A 86 7.85 -18.92 -1.64
N THR A 87 8.76 -17.96 -1.81
CA THR A 87 8.43 -16.64 -2.34
C THR A 87 9.14 -16.40 -3.65
N HIS A 88 8.44 -15.80 -4.60
CA HIS A 88 8.98 -15.34 -5.87
C HIS A 88 8.58 -13.89 -6.10
N GLU A 89 9.56 -13.03 -6.24
CA GLU A 89 9.38 -11.59 -6.45
C GLU A 89 10.10 -11.16 -7.72
N THR A 90 9.42 -10.40 -8.57
CA THR A 90 10.03 -9.74 -9.71
C THR A 90 9.73 -8.25 -9.68
N GLU A 91 10.72 -7.45 -10.03
CA GLU A 91 10.57 -6.02 -10.22
C GLU A 91 11.21 -5.63 -11.55
N SER A 92 10.43 -4.98 -12.42
CA SER A 92 10.93 -4.33 -13.63
C SER A 92 10.64 -2.84 -13.54
N GLN A 93 11.62 -2.03 -13.92
CA GLN A 93 11.44 -0.59 -13.95
C GLN A 93 12.11 0.01 -15.18
N THR A 94 11.45 1.03 -15.71
CA THR A 94 12.00 1.95 -16.70
C THR A 94 12.00 3.34 -16.06
N ARG A 95 13.15 3.98 -16.00
CA ARG A 95 13.27 5.35 -15.50
C ARG A 95 13.87 6.24 -16.56
N TYR A 96 13.35 7.45 -16.67
CA TYR A 96 13.88 8.46 -17.57
C TYR A 96 14.57 9.55 -16.76
N SER A 97 15.75 9.94 -17.22
CA SER A 97 16.51 11.08 -16.69
C SER A 97 16.51 12.19 -17.71
N ASN A 98 16.00 13.37 -17.35
CA ASN A 98 16.00 14.52 -18.22
C ASN A 98 17.43 14.95 -18.55
N ALA A 99 17.66 15.35 -19.78
CA ALA A 99 18.87 16.02 -20.17
C ALA A 99 18.96 17.39 -19.45
N GLN A 100 20.07 17.65 -18.82
CA GLN A 100 20.31 18.94 -18.13
C GLN A 100 21.12 19.86 -19.02
N LEU A 101 20.53 21.00 -19.35
CA LEU A 101 21.16 22.04 -20.13
C LEU A 101 21.23 23.32 -19.28
N ASP A 102 22.42 23.68 -18.84
CA ASP A 102 22.67 24.84 -18.00
C ASP A 102 23.62 25.83 -18.71
N PHE A 103 23.11 27.02 -18.98
CA PHE A 103 23.82 28.07 -19.67
C PHE A 103 23.86 29.33 -18.79
N GLY A 104 25.02 29.83 -18.49
CA GLY A 104 25.18 30.97 -17.57
C GLY A 104 24.46 32.25 -18.00
N GLN A 105 24.39 32.53 -19.30
CA GLN A 105 23.80 33.79 -19.81
C GLN A 105 22.56 33.57 -20.63
N ALA A 106 22.65 32.90 -21.78
CA ALA A 106 21.53 32.75 -22.68
C ALA A 106 21.51 31.38 -23.37
N LEU A 107 20.31 30.87 -23.62
CA LEU A 107 20.03 29.78 -24.52
C LEU A 107 19.11 30.29 -25.62
N ASP A 108 19.61 30.29 -26.85
CA ASP A 108 18.85 30.65 -28.06
C ASP A 108 18.74 29.42 -28.96
N VAL A 109 17.52 28.99 -29.20
CA VAL A 109 17.17 27.83 -30.06
C VAL A 109 16.33 28.31 -31.22
N GLN A 110 16.85 28.22 -32.44
CA GLN A 110 16.13 28.60 -33.65
C GLN A 110 15.97 27.41 -34.58
N ALA A 111 14.70 27.02 -34.82
CA ALA A 111 14.30 26.00 -35.77
C ALA A 111 13.19 26.55 -36.67
N ALA A 112 13.50 27.60 -37.44
CA ALA A 112 12.55 28.45 -38.14
C ALA A 112 11.54 27.67 -39.02
N ASN A 113 11.97 26.55 -39.63
CA ASN A 113 11.15 25.67 -40.45
C ASN A 113 10.93 24.27 -39.83
N GLY A 114 11.57 24.00 -38.71
CA GLY A 114 11.55 22.72 -38.02
C GLY A 114 10.75 22.74 -36.72
N ARG A 115 10.72 21.61 -36.07
CA ARG A 115 10.09 21.39 -34.75
C ARG A 115 11.16 21.56 -33.66
N ALA A 116 10.80 22.21 -32.57
CA ALA A 116 11.54 22.13 -31.32
C ALA A 116 10.80 21.19 -30.36
N ASP A 117 11.40 20.04 -30.03
CA ASP A 117 10.90 19.12 -29.02
C ASP A 117 11.75 19.30 -27.74
N ILE A 118 11.14 19.89 -26.74
CA ILE A 118 11.77 20.23 -25.45
C ILE A 118 11.39 19.24 -24.34
N GLY A 119 10.66 18.20 -24.66
CA GLY A 119 10.35 17.11 -23.73
C GLY A 119 11.62 16.34 -23.37
N GLY A 120 11.77 15.96 -22.10
CA GLY A 120 12.95 15.26 -21.59
C GLY A 120 14.15 16.16 -21.31
N GLY A 121 13.95 17.49 -21.19
CA GLY A 121 14.99 18.43 -20.86
C GLY A 121 14.66 19.31 -19.66
N ASP A 122 15.66 19.57 -18.83
CA ASP A 122 15.68 20.62 -17.82
C ASP A 122 16.61 21.72 -18.33
N LEU A 123 16.03 22.86 -18.72
CA LEU A 123 16.71 23.97 -19.32
C LEU A 123 16.89 25.10 -18.31
N ARG A 124 18.11 25.62 -18.14
CA ARG A 124 18.41 26.73 -17.27
C ARG A 124 19.32 27.72 -17.97
N ALA A 125 18.92 28.98 -17.97
CA ALA A 125 19.79 30.07 -18.49
C ALA A 125 19.38 31.41 -17.91
N GLY A 126 20.22 32.42 -18.03
CA GLY A 126 19.83 33.80 -17.74
C GLY A 126 18.68 34.27 -18.61
N ASN A 127 18.71 33.99 -19.90
CA ASN A 127 17.58 34.18 -20.83
C ASN A 127 17.42 32.92 -21.68
N ILE A 128 16.18 32.56 -21.94
CA ILE A 128 15.82 31.41 -22.80
C ILE A 128 14.92 31.92 -23.90
N ASP A 129 15.33 31.75 -25.14
CA ASP A 129 14.52 32.03 -26.35
C ASP A 129 14.49 30.81 -27.25
N ILE A 130 13.29 30.28 -27.44
CA ILE A 130 13.04 29.12 -28.30
C ILE A 130 12.05 29.54 -29.37
N GLU A 131 12.52 29.64 -30.61
CA GLU A 131 11.70 29.94 -31.77
C GLU A 131 11.75 28.78 -32.79
N ALA A 132 10.59 28.23 -33.15
CA ALA A 132 10.47 27.12 -34.09
C ALA A 132 9.21 27.22 -34.94
N ALA A 133 9.08 26.42 -35.99
CA ALA A 133 7.79 26.35 -36.69
C ALA A 133 6.71 25.80 -35.78
N ARG A 134 7.04 24.85 -34.89
CA ARG A 134 6.19 24.23 -33.88
C ARG A 134 7.03 23.86 -32.65
N ILE A 135 6.43 23.97 -31.45
CA ILE A 135 7.07 23.55 -30.20
C ILE A 135 6.25 22.44 -29.56
N ASP A 136 6.89 21.35 -29.19
CA ASP A 136 6.28 20.22 -28.52
C ASP A 136 7.11 19.81 -27.29
N SER A 137 6.46 19.11 -26.36
CA SER A 137 7.13 18.39 -25.29
C SER A 137 6.72 16.92 -25.35
N THR A 138 7.64 16.06 -25.82
CA THR A 138 7.44 14.61 -25.79
C THR A 138 7.31 14.12 -24.35
N LYS A 139 6.34 13.26 -24.10
CA LYS A 139 6.09 12.64 -22.80
C LYS A 139 7.01 11.44 -22.59
N TYR A 140 7.75 11.46 -21.50
CA TYR A 140 8.52 10.33 -20.99
C TYR A 140 7.83 9.81 -19.73
N LYS A 141 7.75 8.49 -19.56
CA LYS A 141 7.05 7.86 -18.44
C LYS A 141 7.99 6.95 -17.68
N ASP A 142 8.19 7.24 -16.41
CA ASP A 142 8.78 6.26 -15.50
C ASP A 142 7.75 5.16 -15.25
N GLU A 143 8.14 3.89 -15.39
CA GLU A 143 7.26 2.74 -15.21
C GLU A 143 7.90 1.77 -14.22
N THR A 144 7.09 1.23 -13.32
CA THR A 144 7.52 0.18 -12.38
C THR A 144 6.44 -0.89 -12.35
N ARG A 145 6.85 -2.16 -12.44
CA ARG A 145 5.96 -3.31 -12.25
C ARG A 145 6.61 -4.26 -11.27
N LYS A 146 5.86 -4.65 -10.26
CA LYS A 146 6.26 -5.63 -9.25
C LYS A 146 5.26 -6.77 -9.25
N THR A 147 5.76 -7.99 -9.18
CA THR A 147 4.96 -9.17 -8.92
C THR A 147 5.51 -9.90 -7.71
N PHE A 148 4.61 -10.41 -6.89
CA PHE A 148 4.95 -11.20 -5.71
C PHE A 148 4.05 -12.44 -5.69
N LYS A 149 4.66 -13.60 -5.45
CA LYS A 149 3.98 -14.87 -5.24
C LYS A 149 4.54 -15.54 -4.01
N GLU A 150 3.66 -16.04 -3.16
CA GLU A 150 4.02 -16.79 -1.97
C GLU A 150 3.17 -18.05 -1.86
N ASN A 151 3.83 -19.18 -1.65
CA ASN A 151 3.21 -20.44 -1.27
C ASN A 151 3.73 -20.82 0.11
N SER A 152 2.84 -21.01 1.06
CA SER A 152 3.16 -21.41 2.42
C SER A 152 2.40 -22.66 2.80
N LEU A 153 3.12 -23.66 3.30
CA LEU A 153 2.58 -24.90 3.86
C LEU A 153 3.01 -25.00 5.31
N PHE A 154 2.06 -25.24 6.19
CA PHE A 154 2.31 -25.60 7.59
C PHE A 154 1.71 -26.94 7.90
N ILE A 155 2.47 -27.79 8.62
CA ILE A 155 2.01 -29.06 9.18
C ILE A 155 2.48 -29.10 10.63
N GLY A 156 1.55 -29.20 11.58
CA GLY A 156 1.91 -29.18 12.98
C GLY A 156 0.96 -29.99 13.87
N ALA A 157 1.50 -30.37 15.01
CA ALA A 157 0.73 -30.99 16.08
C ALA A 157 1.10 -30.33 17.41
N ARG A 158 0.10 -30.20 18.28
CA ARG A 158 0.23 -29.69 19.64
C ARG A 158 -0.49 -30.59 20.61
N THR A 159 0.13 -30.80 21.74
CA THR A 159 -0.49 -31.48 22.89
C THR A 159 -0.49 -30.51 24.07
N GLU A 160 -1.55 -30.53 24.86
CA GLU A 160 -1.61 -29.74 26.09
C GLU A 160 -2.34 -30.54 27.18
N ALA A 161 -1.89 -30.30 28.42
CA ALA A 161 -2.59 -30.73 29.61
C ALA A 161 -2.92 -29.48 30.45
N HIS A 162 -4.14 -29.38 30.92
CA HIS A 162 -4.61 -28.22 31.68
C HIS A 162 -5.40 -28.65 32.93
N SER A 163 -5.53 -27.69 33.86
CA SER A 163 -6.33 -27.89 35.08
C SER A 163 -6.89 -26.57 35.57
N SER A 164 -8.19 -26.55 35.87
CA SER A 164 -8.81 -25.38 36.52
C SER A 164 -8.24 -25.12 37.93
N ILE A 165 -7.82 -26.17 38.64
CA ILE A 165 -7.12 -26.02 39.93
C ILE A 165 -5.77 -25.32 39.73
N ALA A 166 -4.99 -25.74 38.73
CA ALA A 166 -3.72 -25.07 38.40
C ALA A 166 -3.92 -23.60 37.98
N ASN A 167 -5.01 -23.30 37.27
CA ASN A 167 -5.38 -21.94 36.91
C ASN A 167 -5.70 -21.09 38.15
N ALA A 168 -6.46 -21.63 39.09
CA ALA A 168 -6.75 -20.96 40.36
C ALA A 168 -5.49 -20.67 41.16
N VAL A 169 -4.58 -21.65 41.28
CA VAL A 169 -3.28 -21.50 41.96
C VAL A 169 -2.40 -20.49 41.24
N ASN A 170 -2.34 -20.49 39.92
CA ASN A 170 -1.60 -19.52 39.11
C ASN A 170 -2.12 -18.09 39.32
N THR A 171 -3.44 -17.91 39.34
CA THR A 171 -4.08 -16.62 39.59
C THR A 171 -3.76 -16.09 40.99
N ALA A 172 -3.86 -16.96 42.01
CA ALA A 172 -3.51 -16.61 43.38
C ALA A 172 -2.01 -16.28 43.52
N SER A 173 -1.14 -17.05 42.91
CA SER A 173 0.31 -16.81 42.94
C SER A 173 0.71 -15.49 42.29
N LYS A 174 0.12 -15.12 41.16
CA LYS A 174 0.35 -13.82 40.50
C LYS A 174 -0.04 -12.65 41.39
N LYS A 175 -1.13 -12.77 42.15
CA LYS A 175 -1.59 -11.74 43.10
C LYS A 175 -0.65 -11.58 44.29
N ILE A 176 -0.17 -12.66 44.85
CA ILE A 176 0.80 -12.63 45.95
C ILE A 176 2.09 -11.95 45.48
N HIS A 177 2.52 -12.24 44.23
CA HIS A 177 3.72 -11.61 43.67
C HIS A 177 3.52 -10.09 43.45
N ALA A 178 2.40 -9.69 42.83
CA ALA A 178 2.07 -8.28 42.61
C ALA A 178 1.97 -7.50 43.94
N SER A 179 1.40 -8.12 44.98
CA SER A 179 1.32 -7.53 46.33
C SER A 179 2.70 -7.36 46.94
N ASN A 180 3.61 -8.30 46.76
CA ASN A 180 4.98 -8.24 47.28
C ASN A 180 5.85 -7.19 46.54
N GLU A 181 5.49 -6.85 45.30
CA GLU A 181 6.15 -5.79 44.52
C GLU A 181 5.54 -4.41 44.74
N GLY A 182 4.59 -4.26 45.68
CA GLY A 182 4.01 -2.96 46.08
C GLY A 182 3.00 -2.39 45.07
N GLN A 183 2.48 -3.22 44.16
CA GLN A 183 1.41 -2.79 43.27
C GLN A 183 0.07 -2.73 43.99
N THR A 184 -0.66 -1.65 43.82
CA THR A 184 -2.04 -1.51 44.36
C THR A 184 -3.00 -2.45 43.61
N ILE A 185 -3.57 -3.40 44.31
CA ILE A 185 -4.57 -4.33 43.75
C ILE A 185 -5.93 -3.65 43.81
N ASP A 186 -6.57 -3.46 42.65
CA ASP A 186 -7.92 -2.93 42.52
C ASP A 186 -8.94 -3.94 43.11
N PRO A 187 -9.72 -3.58 44.16
CA PRO A 187 -10.71 -4.49 44.79
C PRO A 187 -11.80 -4.95 43.80
N GLY A 188 -12.19 -4.15 42.82
CA GLY A 188 -13.20 -4.48 41.82
C GLY A 188 -12.72 -5.54 40.82
N LEU A 189 -11.49 -5.40 40.35
CA LEU A 189 -10.82 -6.40 39.53
C LEU A 189 -10.65 -7.75 40.29
N THR A 190 -10.33 -7.66 41.59
CA THR A 190 -10.13 -8.82 42.45
C THR A 190 -11.40 -9.63 42.62
N ALA A 191 -12.57 -8.97 42.78
CA ALA A 191 -13.87 -9.61 42.92
C ALA A 191 -14.31 -10.29 41.58
N GLY A 192 -14.11 -9.62 40.46
CA GLY A 192 -14.39 -10.17 39.13
C GLY A 192 -13.53 -11.39 38.79
N GLU A 193 -12.24 -11.34 39.12
CA GLU A 193 -11.32 -12.46 38.91
C GLU A 193 -11.62 -13.64 39.87
N ALA A 194 -12.01 -13.38 41.10
CA ALA A 194 -12.43 -14.42 42.05
C ALA A 194 -13.70 -15.13 41.56
N ALA A 195 -14.68 -14.35 41.04
CA ALA A 195 -15.86 -14.93 40.40
C ALA A 195 -15.50 -15.76 39.17
N GLY A 196 -14.53 -15.29 38.35
CA GLY A 196 -14.00 -16.03 37.21
C GLY A 196 -13.35 -17.36 37.62
N VAL A 197 -12.56 -17.36 38.68
CA VAL A 197 -11.93 -18.60 39.22
C VAL A 197 -12.99 -19.58 39.72
N VAL A 198 -14.00 -19.10 40.41
CA VAL A 198 -15.12 -19.96 40.90
C VAL A 198 -15.91 -20.53 39.73
N THR A 199 -16.18 -19.71 38.72
CA THR A 199 -16.86 -20.14 37.47
C THR A 199 -16.01 -21.19 36.74
N ASP A 200 -14.69 -20.95 36.63
CA ASP A 200 -13.73 -21.86 36.00
C ASP A 200 -13.69 -23.24 36.73
N LEU A 201 -13.71 -23.24 38.08
CA LEU A 201 -13.72 -24.47 38.88
C LEU A 201 -15.05 -25.27 38.75
N ILE A 202 -16.15 -24.56 38.54
CA ILE A 202 -17.47 -25.20 38.44
C ILE A 202 -17.73 -25.71 37.01
N PHE A 203 -17.38 -24.92 35.99
CA PHE A 203 -17.80 -25.18 34.61
C PHE A 203 -16.68 -25.73 33.73
N ASN A 204 -15.40 -25.61 34.11
CA ASN A 204 -14.29 -26.13 33.36
C ASN A 204 -13.68 -27.41 34.00
N ASP A 205 -12.76 -28.04 33.28
CA ASP A 205 -12.12 -29.27 33.69
C ASP A 205 -11.27 -29.11 34.94
N THR A 206 -11.49 -29.98 35.92
CA THR A 206 -10.56 -30.13 37.04
C THR A 206 -9.19 -30.57 36.54
N ILE A 207 -9.16 -31.53 35.62
CA ILE A 207 -7.99 -31.97 34.88
C ILE A 207 -8.46 -32.35 33.47
N GLY A 208 -7.72 -31.90 32.47
CA GLY A 208 -8.00 -32.25 31.08
C GLY A 208 -6.74 -32.19 30.22
N GLY A 209 -6.83 -32.72 29.03
CA GLY A 209 -5.78 -32.65 28.04
C GLY A 209 -6.32 -32.73 26.63
N SER A 210 -5.60 -32.17 25.69
CA SER A 210 -5.94 -32.21 24.27
C SER A 210 -4.74 -32.50 23.40
N VAL A 211 -5.03 -33.10 22.24
CA VAL A 211 -4.10 -33.24 21.11
C VAL A 211 -4.75 -32.60 19.92
N SER A 212 -4.03 -31.73 19.25
CA SER A 212 -4.47 -31.12 18.01
C SER A 212 -3.41 -31.26 16.92
N ALA A 213 -3.86 -31.39 15.68
CA ALA A 213 -3.01 -31.35 14.50
C ALA A 213 -3.65 -30.43 13.46
N ALA A 214 -2.83 -29.73 12.72
CA ALA A 214 -3.29 -28.84 11.67
C ALA A 214 -2.38 -28.95 10.44
N ILE A 215 -2.99 -28.82 9.28
CA ILE A 215 -2.35 -28.61 7.99
C ILE A 215 -2.95 -27.33 7.44
N SER A 216 -2.11 -26.35 7.15
CA SER A 216 -2.53 -25.08 6.57
C SER A 216 -1.74 -24.83 5.29
N ASP A 217 -2.45 -24.48 4.24
CA ASP A 217 -1.89 -24.11 2.95
C ASP A 217 -2.37 -22.71 2.59
N THR A 218 -1.43 -21.82 2.27
CA THR A 218 -1.73 -20.44 1.90
C THR A 218 -1.01 -20.09 0.61
N HIS A 219 -1.76 -19.53 -0.32
CA HIS A 219 -1.25 -19.00 -1.57
C HIS A 219 -1.62 -17.53 -1.71
N THR A 220 -0.61 -16.69 -1.96
CA THR A 220 -0.76 -15.25 -2.15
C THR A 220 -0.11 -14.84 -3.47
N GLU A 221 -0.84 -14.08 -4.27
CA GLU A 221 -0.27 -13.37 -5.42
C GLU A 221 -0.61 -11.89 -5.34
N SER A 222 0.37 -11.05 -5.67
CA SER A 222 0.14 -9.63 -5.85
C SER A 222 0.89 -9.08 -7.06
N GLU A 223 0.26 -8.14 -7.72
CA GLU A 223 0.83 -7.38 -8.80
C GLU A 223 0.61 -5.89 -8.53
N GLN A 224 1.65 -5.10 -8.67
CA GLN A 224 1.61 -3.66 -8.58
C GLN A 224 2.27 -3.07 -9.83
N SER A 225 1.60 -2.12 -10.45
CA SER A 225 2.18 -1.31 -11.53
C SER A 225 1.96 0.17 -11.27
N SER A 226 2.94 0.96 -11.66
CA SER A 226 2.83 2.41 -11.65
C SER A 226 3.49 2.99 -12.89
N SER A 227 2.90 4.06 -13.44
CA SER A 227 3.52 4.86 -14.47
C SER A 227 3.35 6.34 -14.15
N ALA A 228 4.43 7.12 -14.26
CA ALA A 228 4.43 8.54 -13.97
C ALA A 228 5.06 9.34 -15.11
N GLU A 229 4.31 10.27 -15.69
CA GLU A 229 4.86 11.19 -16.70
C GLU A 229 5.91 12.10 -16.05
N LYS A 230 7.04 12.20 -16.69
CA LYS A 230 8.17 13.04 -16.29
C LYS A 230 7.80 14.52 -16.47
N MET A 231 8.00 15.32 -15.43
CA MET A 231 7.91 16.75 -15.57
C MET A 231 9.24 17.33 -16.10
N ASN A 232 9.15 18.33 -16.96
CA ASN A 232 10.28 19.04 -17.53
C ASN A 232 10.30 20.48 -17.00
N VAL A 233 11.47 21.04 -16.86
CA VAL A 233 11.64 22.35 -16.24
C VAL A 233 12.39 23.30 -17.15
N ILE A 234 11.83 24.49 -17.39
CA ILE A 234 12.47 25.61 -18.07
C ILE A 234 12.56 26.76 -17.05
N ARG A 235 13.77 27.16 -16.69
CA ARG A 235 14.00 28.24 -15.73
C ARG A 235 14.95 29.27 -16.27
N GLY A 236 14.51 30.54 -16.26
CA GLY A 236 15.36 31.65 -16.74
C GLY A 236 15.09 32.96 -16.03
N GLY A 237 15.90 33.97 -16.37
CA GLY A 237 15.56 35.35 -16.07
C GLY A 237 14.36 35.77 -16.89
N ASN A 238 14.45 35.66 -18.21
CA ASN A 238 13.34 35.74 -19.13
C ASN A 238 13.22 34.45 -19.94
N VAL A 239 12.00 34.05 -20.23
CA VAL A 239 11.71 32.85 -21.02
C VAL A 239 10.75 33.23 -22.14
N ARG A 240 11.12 32.93 -23.39
CA ARG A 240 10.26 33.09 -24.56
C ARG A 240 10.17 31.76 -25.31
N LEU A 241 8.93 31.29 -25.53
CA LEU A 241 8.61 30.16 -26.39
C LEU A 241 7.71 30.68 -27.51
N LYS A 242 8.19 30.63 -28.76
CA LYS A 242 7.42 31.14 -29.91
C LYS A 242 7.34 30.10 -31.01
N SER A 243 6.16 29.77 -31.43
CA SER A 243 5.96 29.08 -32.70
C SER A 243 5.62 30.06 -33.80
N THR A 244 6.17 29.84 -35.00
CA THR A 244 6.01 30.77 -36.14
C THR A 244 4.91 30.35 -37.11
N ARG A 245 4.48 29.08 -37.07
CA ARG A 245 3.47 28.55 -38.02
C ARG A 245 2.46 27.61 -37.37
N GLY A 246 2.85 26.84 -36.36
CA GLY A 246 2.03 25.79 -35.79
C GLY A 246 1.74 26.00 -34.30
N ASP A 247 1.47 24.91 -33.66
CA ASP A 247 1.02 24.85 -32.28
C ASP A 247 2.20 24.87 -31.28
N ILE A 248 1.88 25.20 -30.05
CA ILE A 248 2.74 24.93 -28.89
C ILE A 248 2.00 23.93 -28.00
N ALA A 249 2.61 22.75 -27.76
CA ALA A 249 2.07 21.71 -26.88
C ALA A 249 3.02 21.41 -25.71
N LEU A 250 2.60 21.78 -24.49
CA LEU A 250 3.40 21.64 -23.25
C LEU A 250 2.72 20.60 -22.33
N ASN A 251 3.37 19.49 -22.10
CA ASN A 251 2.86 18.42 -21.25
C ASN A 251 3.75 18.24 -20.02
N GLY A 252 3.21 18.37 -18.82
CA GLY A 252 3.96 18.22 -17.58
C GLY A 252 5.15 19.20 -17.52
N MET A 253 4.91 20.48 -17.80
CA MET A 253 5.96 21.48 -17.90
C MET A 253 5.90 22.47 -16.74
N VAL A 254 7.09 22.82 -16.22
CA VAL A 254 7.29 23.95 -15.33
C VAL A 254 8.10 25.00 -16.08
N VAL A 255 7.47 26.10 -16.43
CA VAL A 255 8.11 27.25 -17.12
C VAL A 255 8.16 28.42 -16.15
N GLU A 256 9.35 28.77 -15.69
CA GLU A 256 9.58 29.79 -14.67
C GLU A 256 10.54 30.87 -15.16
N GLY A 257 10.11 32.13 -15.05
CA GLY A 257 10.98 33.31 -15.30
C GLY A 257 11.00 34.25 -14.10
N SER A 258 12.19 34.67 -13.64
CA SER A 258 12.25 35.70 -12.62
C SER A 258 11.80 37.09 -13.12
N GLY A 259 11.80 37.26 -14.44
CA GLY A 259 11.31 38.43 -15.18
C GLY A 259 10.09 38.09 -16.03
N LYS A 260 10.23 38.24 -17.35
CA LYS A 260 9.15 38.00 -18.30
C LYS A 260 9.11 36.54 -18.73
N VAL A 261 7.89 35.97 -18.77
CA VAL A 261 7.60 34.71 -19.46
C VAL A 261 6.65 34.99 -20.59
N GLU A 262 7.01 34.61 -21.81
CA GLU A 262 6.20 34.81 -23.01
C GLU A 262 6.05 33.49 -23.77
N ILE A 263 4.81 33.09 -24.00
CA ILE A 263 4.43 31.93 -24.81
C ILE A 263 3.53 32.44 -25.94
N ASP A 264 4.01 32.32 -27.18
CA ASP A 264 3.36 32.87 -28.37
C ASP A 264 3.23 31.78 -29.44
N ALA A 265 2.03 31.22 -29.56
CA ALA A 265 1.69 30.18 -30.53
C ALA A 265 1.03 30.78 -31.76
N ALA A 266 1.63 30.58 -32.94
CA ALA A 266 0.96 30.97 -34.19
C ALA A 266 -0.32 30.18 -34.44
N GLY A 267 -0.39 28.94 -34.00
CA GLY A 267 -1.56 28.05 -34.00
C GLY A 267 -2.24 27.98 -32.63
N GLN A 268 -2.50 26.77 -32.16
CA GLN A 268 -3.10 26.50 -30.86
C GLN A 268 -2.03 26.44 -29.76
N LEU A 269 -2.42 26.82 -28.55
CA LEU A 269 -1.65 26.56 -27.33
C LEU A 269 -2.35 25.49 -26.49
N ASP A 270 -1.69 24.37 -26.24
CA ASP A 270 -2.22 23.28 -25.42
C ASP A 270 -1.24 23.00 -24.27
N VAL A 271 -1.68 23.23 -23.02
CA VAL A 271 -0.90 22.99 -21.80
C VAL A 271 -1.62 21.98 -20.94
N ARG A 272 -0.96 20.85 -20.65
CA ARG A 272 -1.57 19.73 -19.94
C ARG A 272 -0.77 19.35 -18.70
N ALA A 273 -1.47 18.82 -17.69
CA ALA A 273 -0.87 18.20 -16.53
C ALA A 273 -0.04 16.95 -16.90
N ALA A 274 0.93 16.62 -16.08
CA ALA A 274 1.56 15.31 -16.06
C ALA A 274 0.62 14.32 -15.37
N ARG A 275 0.51 13.11 -15.94
CA ARG A 275 -0.36 12.04 -15.45
C ARG A 275 0.46 10.96 -14.77
N GLU A 276 -0.08 10.44 -13.67
CA GLU A 276 0.47 9.32 -12.91
C GLU A 276 -0.62 8.27 -12.71
N ASP A 277 -0.39 7.06 -13.16
CA ASP A 277 -1.31 5.94 -13.03
C ASP A 277 -0.72 4.90 -12.09
N GLY A 278 -1.55 4.36 -11.21
CA GLY A 278 -1.22 3.26 -10.32
C GLY A 278 -2.26 2.16 -10.40
N SER A 279 -1.82 0.91 -10.39
CA SER A 279 -2.69 -0.23 -10.20
C SER A 279 -2.06 -1.24 -9.25
N SER A 280 -2.87 -1.83 -8.39
CA SER A 280 -2.46 -2.96 -7.56
C SER A 280 -3.58 -4.00 -7.53
N SER A 281 -3.20 -5.26 -7.59
CA SER A 281 -4.08 -6.40 -7.42
C SER A 281 -3.40 -7.39 -6.49
N SER A 282 -4.12 -7.86 -5.48
CA SER A 282 -3.62 -8.85 -4.54
C SER A 282 -4.75 -9.85 -4.26
N TRP A 283 -4.42 -11.12 -4.21
CA TRP A 283 -5.35 -12.15 -3.74
C TRP A 283 -4.63 -13.19 -2.90
N THR A 284 -5.35 -13.72 -1.93
CA THR A 284 -4.86 -14.75 -1.02
C THR A 284 -5.93 -15.83 -0.89
N VAL A 285 -5.52 -17.08 -0.96
CA VAL A 285 -6.34 -18.24 -0.61
C VAL A 285 -5.64 -18.98 0.51
N SER A 286 -6.38 -19.27 1.57
CA SER A 286 -5.90 -20.13 2.66
C SER A 286 -6.86 -21.30 2.84
N ASN A 287 -6.31 -22.48 3.08
CA ASN A 287 -7.04 -23.68 3.42
C ASN A 287 -6.45 -24.30 4.67
N ASP A 288 -7.28 -24.64 5.63
CA ASP A 288 -6.90 -25.23 6.89
C ASP A 288 -7.67 -26.53 7.12
N LEU A 289 -6.94 -27.60 7.36
CA LEU A 289 -7.47 -28.86 7.87
C LEU A 289 -7.00 -29.02 9.30
N SER A 290 -7.93 -29.18 10.22
CA SER A 290 -7.64 -29.33 11.65
C SER A 290 -8.27 -30.59 12.20
N TYR A 291 -7.56 -31.19 13.14
CA TYR A 291 -8.04 -32.33 13.93
C TYR A 291 -7.79 -32.03 15.40
N SER A 292 -8.73 -32.33 16.25
CA SER A 292 -8.54 -32.24 17.69
C SER A 292 -9.21 -33.42 18.42
N MET A 293 -8.54 -33.87 19.47
CA MET A 293 -9.09 -34.79 20.48
C MET A 293 -8.80 -34.24 21.86
N GLY A 294 -9.75 -34.34 22.75
CA GLY A 294 -9.58 -33.92 24.13
C GLY A 294 -10.31 -34.90 25.09
N ALA A 295 -9.79 -34.96 26.28
CA ALA A 295 -10.41 -35.64 27.38
C ALA A 295 -10.29 -34.83 28.64
N GLY A 296 -11.33 -34.81 29.47
CA GLY A 296 -11.30 -34.05 30.71
C GLY A 296 -12.24 -34.64 31.77
N SER A 297 -12.00 -34.20 33.00
CA SER A 297 -12.79 -34.54 34.15
C SER A 297 -13.13 -33.31 34.94
N ASN A 298 -14.39 -33.09 35.26
CA ASN A 298 -14.82 -32.05 36.19
C ASN A 298 -15.26 -32.73 37.51
N ALA A 299 -14.45 -32.59 38.54
CA ALA A 299 -14.69 -33.22 39.83
C ALA A 299 -15.88 -32.57 40.59
N VAL A 300 -16.23 -31.33 40.32
CA VAL A 300 -17.34 -30.63 40.94
C VAL A 300 -18.69 -31.13 40.38
N LEU A 301 -18.77 -31.30 39.08
CA LEU A 301 -19.94 -31.80 38.39
C LEU A 301 -19.97 -33.33 38.29
N GLN A 302 -18.91 -34.01 38.77
CA GLN A 302 -18.73 -35.47 38.63
C GLN A 302 -18.86 -35.93 37.18
N GLN A 303 -18.33 -35.17 36.26
CA GLN A 303 -18.44 -35.37 34.82
C GLN A 303 -17.09 -35.71 34.21
N ASN A 304 -17.06 -36.80 33.44
CA ASN A 304 -15.95 -37.15 32.57
C ASN A 304 -16.40 -37.04 31.13
N TYR A 305 -15.56 -36.52 30.26
CA TYR A 305 -15.89 -36.40 28.85
C TYR A 305 -14.69 -36.67 27.94
N VAL A 306 -15.00 -37.03 26.70
CA VAL A 306 -14.06 -37.11 25.59
C VAL A 306 -14.67 -36.34 24.42
N THR A 307 -13.83 -35.54 23.75
CA THR A 307 -14.22 -34.79 22.57
C THR A 307 -13.31 -35.13 21.40
N GLY A 308 -13.86 -35.09 20.20
CA GLY A 308 -13.09 -35.20 18.98
C GLY A 308 -13.73 -34.38 17.87
N SER A 309 -12.91 -33.70 17.07
CA SER A 309 -13.40 -32.95 15.92
C SER A 309 -12.40 -32.98 14.78
N VAL A 310 -12.98 -32.90 13.57
CA VAL A 310 -12.24 -32.62 12.32
C VAL A 310 -12.86 -31.41 11.70
N GLY A 311 -12.06 -30.42 11.36
CA GLY A 311 -12.46 -29.19 10.74
C GLY A 311 -11.72 -28.95 9.45
N TYR A 312 -12.45 -28.45 8.46
CA TYR A 312 -11.87 -27.87 7.25
C TYR A 312 -12.41 -26.46 7.08
N SER A 313 -11.54 -25.51 6.84
CA SER A 313 -11.92 -24.13 6.58
C SER A 313 -11.04 -23.52 5.49
N GLY A 314 -11.57 -22.51 4.83
CA GLY A 314 -10.81 -21.75 3.87
C GLY A 314 -11.28 -20.32 3.76
N THR A 315 -10.38 -19.48 3.29
CA THR A 315 -10.66 -18.06 3.00
C THR A 315 -10.13 -17.71 1.62
N TYR A 316 -10.81 -16.79 0.98
CA TYR A 316 -10.37 -16.11 -0.23
C TYR A 316 -10.53 -14.62 -0.02
N ASP A 317 -9.46 -13.89 -0.21
CA ASP A 317 -9.44 -12.43 -0.13
C ASP A 317 -8.81 -11.87 -1.39
N ARG A 318 -9.46 -10.88 -2.00
CA ARG A 318 -8.96 -10.16 -3.17
C ARG A 318 -9.18 -8.67 -3.00
N THR A 319 -8.11 -7.91 -3.24
CA THR A 319 -8.15 -6.45 -3.30
C THR A 319 -7.60 -5.99 -4.64
N GLN A 320 -8.30 -5.08 -5.27
CA GLN A 320 -7.87 -4.43 -6.51
C GLN A 320 -8.03 -2.92 -6.35
N THR A 321 -6.96 -2.18 -6.64
CA THR A 321 -6.94 -0.72 -6.58
C THR A 321 -6.41 -0.17 -7.90
N GLU A 322 -7.08 0.85 -8.41
CA GLU A 322 -6.67 1.64 -9.58
C GLU A 322 -6.70 3.11 -9.19
N SER A 323 -5.68 3.85 -9.57
CA SER A 323 -5.60 5.30 -9.33
C SER A 323 -5.03 6.03 -10.54
N THR A 324 -5.52 7.25 -10.73
CA THR A 324 -4.94 8.23 -11.65
C THR A 324 -4.82 9.54 -10.90
N ASP A 325 -3.59 10.05 -10.82
CA ASP A 325 -3.25 11.32 -10.21
C ASP A 325 -2.67 12.26 -11.27
N TYR A 326 -2.83 13.57 -11.07
CA TYR A 326 -2.32 14.59 -11.98
C TYR A 326 -1.48 15.61 -11.23
N ARG A 327 -0.41 16.08 -11.88
CA ARG A 327 0.41 17.21 -11.44
C ARG A 327 0.31 18.32 -12.47
N ASN A 328 -0.19 19.47 -12.07
CA ASN A 328 -0.41 20.59 -12.97
C ASN A 328 0.89 21.10 -13.60
N SER A 329 0.83 21.43 -14.87
CA SER A 329 1.85 22.28 -15.50
C SER A 329 1.81 23.67 -14.89
N GLN A 330 2.98 24.29 -14.74
CA GLN A 330 3.10 25.62 -14.15
C GLN A 330 3.79 26.59 -15.11
N ILE A 331 3.19 27.75 -15.29
CA ILE A 331 3.79 28.88 -16.03
C ILE A 331 3.81 30.06 -15.08
N ALA A 332 5.02 30.47 -14.68
CA ALA A 332 5.17 31.50 -13.65
C ALA A 332 6.24 32.54 -14.03
N GLY A 333 5.93 33.80 -13.76
CA GLY A 333 6.86 34.88 -14.01
C GLY A 333 6.42 36.17 -13.29
N ARG A 334 7.28 37.19 -13.31
CA ARG A 334 6.84 38.52 -12.89
C ARG A 334 5.78 39.04 -13.86
N ASP A 335 6.07 39.02 -15.14
CA ASP A 335 5.16 39.43 -16.21
C ASP A 335 4.98 38.25 -17.16
N VAL A 336 3.76 37.70 -17.20
CA VAL A 336 3.45 36.53 -18.02
C VAL A 336 2.55 36.93 -19.17
N LYS A 337 2.97 36.61 -20.41
CA LYS A 337 2.14 36.77 -21.61
C LYS A 337 1.91 35.41 -22.25
N ILE A 338 0.65 35.08 -22.47
CA ILE A 338 0.19 33.93 -23.26
C ILE A 338 -0.53 34.45 -24.48
N ALA A 339 -0.08 34.06 -25.67
CA ALA A 339 -0.73 34.38 -26.93
C ALA A 339 -0.91 33.14 -27.78
N SER A 340 -2.04 33.03 -28.48
CA SER A 340 -2.29 32.01 -29.50
C SER A 340 -3.10 32.58 -30.66
N GLY A 341 -2.74 32.19 -31.88
CA GLY A 341 -3.55 32.51 -33.09
C GLY A 341 -4.81 31.68 -33.20
N GLY A 342 -4.84 30.51 -32.60
CA GLY A 342 -5.99 29.61 -32.47
C GLY A 342 -6.52 29.53 -31.05
N ASP A 343 -6.98 28.34 -30.64
CA ASP A 343 -7.47 28.07 -29.29
C ASP A 343 -6.34 28.03 -28.26
N THR A 344 -6.65 28.42 -27.04
CA THR A 344 -5.83 28.18 -25.85
C THR A 344 -6.51 27.19 -24.93
N ARG A 345 -5.86 26.07 -24.65
CA ARG A 345 -6.35 25.02 -23.74
C ARG A 345 -5.39 24.82 -22.57
N LEU A 346 -5.88 25.03 -21.37
CA LEU A 346 -5.16 24.82 -20.11
C LEU A 346 -5.87 23.70 -19.34
N ASN A 347 -5.43 22.46 -19.51
CA ASN A 347 -6.01 21.27 -18.87
C ASN A 347 -5.05 20.74 -17.81
N GLY A 348 -5.33 21.02 -16.54
CA GLY A 348 -4.38 20.76 -15.47
C GLY A 348 -3.16 21.68 -15.57
N ALA A 349 -3.38 22.99 -15.65
CA ALA A 349 -2.32 23.98 -15.75
C ALA A 349 -2.60 25.23 -14.91
N HIS A 350 -1.56 25.77 -14.31
CA HIS A 350 -1.63 27.00 -13.55
C HIS A 350 -0.70 28.06 -14.16
N VAL A 351 -1.26 29.23 -14.43
CA VAL A 351 -0.55 30.41 -14.95
C VAL A 351 -0.57 31.49 -13.90
N GLY A 352 0.60 31.89 -13.41
CA GLY A 352 0.72 32.86 -12.33
C GLY A 352 1.74 33.96 -12.60
N GLY A 353 1.42 35.20 -12.22
CA GLY A 353 2.34 36.30 -12.35
C GLY A 353 1.93 37.53 -11.53
N ARG A 354 2.80 38.53 -11.52
CA ARG A 354 2.40 39.84 -11.02
C ARG A 354 1.43 40.49 -12.00
N THR A 355 1.80 40.51 -13.28
CA THR A 355 0.95 40.88 -14.39
C THR A 355 0.77 39.67 -15.30
N VAL A 356 -0.47 39.37 -15.70
CA VAL A 356 -0.76 38.29 -16.64
C VAL A 356 -1.57 38.85 -17.81
N THR A 357 -1.13 38.59 -19.03
CA THR A 357 -1.82 38.94 -20.27
C THR A 357 -2.16 37.68 -21.05
N VAL A 358 -3.39 37.50 -21.44
CA VAL A 358 -3.88 36.38 -22.24
C VAL A 358 -4.53 36.91 -23.53
N GLU A 359 -4.00 36.51 -24.69
CA GLU A 359 -4.51 36.87 -26.02
C GLU A 359 -4.80 35.58 -26.79
N THR A 360 -6.05 35.26 -27.05
CA THR A 360 -6.48 34.06 -27.74
C THR A 360 -7.27 34.42 -29.00
N GLY A 361 -6.79 33.95 -30.16
CA GLY A 361 -7.44 34.15 -31.45
C GLY A 361 -8.65 33.23 -31.70
N GLY A 362 -8.77 32.19 -30.91
CA GLY A 362 -9.93 31.26 -30.89
C GLY A 362 -10.60 31.24 -29.53
N ASN A 363 -10.89 30.06 -29.01
CA ASN A 363 -11.54 29.83 -27.71
C ASN A 363 -10.49 29.66 -26.59
N LEU A 364 -10.84 30.14 -25.39
CA LEU A 364 -10.07 29.89 -24.16
C LEU A 364 -10.76 28.83 -23.31
N SER A 365 -10.13 27.71 -23.09
CA SER A 365 -10.61 26.66 -22.17
C SER A 365 -9.62 26.49 -21.02
N VAL A 366 -10.11 26.59 -19.78
CA VAL A 366 -9.32 26.33 -18.56
C VAL A 366 -10.08 25.28 -17.75
N GLU A 367 -9.48 24.11 -17.60
CA GLU A 367 -10.11 22.95 -16.97
C GLU A 367 -9.21 22.35 -15.91
N SER A 368 -9.75 22.11 -14.71
CA SER A 368 -9.08 21.34 -13.67
C SER A 368 -9.29 19.85 -13.89
N VAL A 369 -8.23 19.09 -13.79
CA VAL A 369 -8.25 17.63 -13.89
C VAL A 369 -8.60 17.00 -12.54
N GLN A 370 -9.24 15.84 -12.57
CA GLN A 370 -9.65 15.11 -11.37
C GLN A 370 -8.74 13.90 -11.17
N ASP A 371 -8.18 13.81 -9.99
CA ASP A 371 -7.59 12.56 -9.51
C ASP A 371 -8.69 11.57 -9.19
N THR A 372 -8.51 10.33 -9.60
CA THR A 372 -9.48 9.27 -9.39
C THR A 372 -8.84 8.08 -8.69
N SER A 373 -9.61 7.44 -7.81
CA SER A 373 -9.21 6.17 -7.21
C SER A 373 -10.41 5.25 -7.12
N ARG A 374 -10.18 3.98 -7.38
CA ARG A 374 -11.17 2.92 -7.24
C ARG A 374 -10.52 1.73 -6.53
N THR A 375 -11.16 1.27 -5.45
CA THR A 375 -10.77 0.06 -4.74
C THR A 375 -11.95 -0.91 -4.72
N THR A 376 -11.69 -2.17 -5.01
CA THR A 376 -12.66 -3.26 -4.92
C THR A 376 -12.08 -4.34 -4.03
N ASN A 377 -12.85 -4.78 -3.02
CA ASN A 377 -12.49 -5.87 -2.13
C ASN A 377 -13.53 -6.96 -2.28
N GLN A 378 -13.07 -8.19 -2.40
CA GLN A 378 -13.89 -9.39 -2.42
C GLN A 378 -13.34 -10.35 -1.39
N ASN A 379 -14.21 -10.93 -0.57
CA ASN A 379 -13.83 -11.97 0.37
C ASN A 379 -14.83 -13.10 0.34
N ALA A 380 -14.35 -14.31 0.54
CA ALA A 380 -15.17 -15.48 0.77
C ALA A 380 -14.57 -16.33 1.88
N LYS A 381 -15.42 -16.96 2.66
CA LYS A 381 -15.01 -17.93 3.67
C LYS A 381 -15.97 -19.12 3.65
N TRP A 382 -15.40 -20.28 3.85
CA TRP A 382 -16.12 -21.55 3.94
C TRP A 382 -15.51 -22.41 5.03
N GLY A 383 -16.30 -23.31 5.57
CA GLY A 383 -15.80 -24.25 6.56
C GLY A 383 -16.84 -25.28 6.95
N ALA A 384 -16.35 -26.41 7.34
CA ALA A 384 -17.12 -27.50 7.93
C ALA A 384 -16.36 -28.06 9.13
N ASN A 385 -17.01 -28.18 10.26
CA ASN A 385 -16.47 -28.84 11.44
C ASN A 385 -17.42 -29.93 11.87
N LEU A 386 -16.92 -31.15 11.97
CA LEU A 386 -17.64 -32.32 12.42
C LEU A 386 -16.96 -32.86 13.68
N GLY A 387 -17.73 -33.07 14.73
CA GLY A 387 -17.21 -33.54 15.98
C GLY A 387 -18.19 -34.39 16.75
N ALA A 388 -17.72 -35.00 17.80
CA ALA A 388 -18.54 -35.68 18.80
C ALA A 388 -17.97 -35.36 20.19
N ALA A 389 -18.90 -35.19 21.14
CA ALA A 389 -18.59 -35.15 22.56
C ALA A 389 -19.32 -36.30 23.26
N GLY A 390 -18.60 -37.04 24.05
CA GLY A 390 -19.17 -38.13 24.84
C GLY A 390 -18.76 -38.02 26.30
N GLY A 391 -19.63 -38.38 27.22
CA GLY A 391 -19.31 -38.27 28.64
C GLY A 391 -20.28 -39.04 29.52
N ALA A 392 -20.01 -39.05 30.82
CA ALA A 392 -20.89 -39.56 31.86
C ALA A 392 -20.99 -38.55 32.99
N ILE A 393 -22.18 -38.34 33.53
CA ILE A 393 -22.48 -37.42 34.61
C ILE A 393 -22.95 -38.22 35.83
N GLY A 394 -22.28 -38.10 36.97
CA GLY A 394 -22.75 -38.55 38.26
C GLY A 394 -23.16 -40.04 38.36
N GLY A 395 -22.60 -40.91 37.52
CA GLY A 395 -22.94 -42.33 37.48
C GLY A 395 -24.09 -42.70 36.52
N ASP A 396 -24.60 -41.73 35.76
CA ASP A 396 -25.61 -41.98 34.74
C ASP A 396 -25.01 -42.66 33.49
N ALA A 397 -25.91 -43.15 32.62
CA ALA A 397 -25.50 -43.76 31.37
C ALA A 397 -24.65 -42.82 30.50
N PRO A 398 -23.56 -43.30 29.86
CA PRO A 398 -22.77 -42.47 28.99
C PRO A 398 -23.58 -41.94 27.82
N TYR A 399 -23.33 -40.68 27.46
CA TYR A 399 -23.94 -40.03 26.31
C TYR A 399 -22.92 -39.70 25.23
N VAL A 400 -23.36 -39.63 24.00
CA VAL A 400 -22.58 -39.13 22.87
C VAL A 400 -23.42 -38.09 22.13
N ALA A 401 -22.92 -36.89 21.99
CA ALA A 401 -23.56 -35.82 21.26
C ALA A 401 -22.71 -35.47 20.01
N PRO A 402 -23.24 -35.63 18.80
CA PRO A 402 -22.59 -35.16 17.60
C PRO A 402 -22.66 -33.61 17.51
N VAL A 403 -21.61 -33.01 17.01
CA VAL A 403 -21.54 -31.57 16.73
C VAL A 403 -21.16 -31.37 15.28
N ALA A 404 -21.93 -30.54 14.58
CA ALA A 404 -21.62 -30.15 13.20
C ALA A 404 -21.83 -28.66 13.02
N ASN A 405 -20.85 -28.00 12.48
CA ASN A 405 -20.91 -26.59 12.11
C ASN A 405 -20.54 -26.42 10.64
N LEU A 406 -21.35 -25.65 9.92
CA LEU A 406 -21.10 -25.25 8.55
C LEU A 406 -20.99 -23.71 8.51
N THR A 407 -20.00 -23.21 7.81
CA THR A 407 -19.80 -21.78 7.62
C THR A 407 -19.64 -21.52 6.14
N ALA A 408 -20.39 -20.54 5.62
CA ALA A 408 -20.19 -20.00 4.29
C ALA A 408 -20.47 -18.50 4.36
N GLY A 409 -19.63 -17.72 3.72
CA GLY A 409 -19.78 -16.28 3.68
C GLY A 409 -19.13 -15.73 2.42
N TYR A 410 -19.75 -14.71 1.85
CA TYR A 410 -19.21 -13.92 0.76
C TYR A 410 -19.45 -12.45 1.05
N GLY A 411 -18.48 -11.62 0.76
CA GLY A 411 -18.56 -10.17 0.89
C GLY A 411 -17.90 -9.49 -0.29
N GLU A 412 -18.48 -8.38 -0.70
CA GLU A 412 -17.91 -7.48 -1.70
C GLU A 412 -18.11 -6.06 -1.23
N SER A 413 -17.07 -5.25 -1.38
CA SER A 413 -17.14 -3.82 -1.13
C SER A 413 -16.33 -3.07 -2.19
N TRP A 414 -16.77 -1.87 -2.51
CA TRP A 414 -16.08 -0.99 -3.43
C TRP A 414 -16.06 0.45 -2.89
N ASP A 415 -14.99 1.13 -3.18
CA ASP A 415 -14.84 2.55 -2.92
C ASP A 415 -14.39 3.24 -4.21
N ARG A 416 -14.92 4.43 -4.46
CA ARG A 416 -14.57 5.26 -5.59
C ARG A 416 -14.48 6.71 -5.15
N SER A 417 -13.39 7.37 -5.52
CA SER A 417 -13.21 8.79 -5.29
C SER A 417 -12.78 9.51 -6.55
N ALA A 418 -13.25 10.75 -6.70
CA ALA A 418 -12.81 11.67 -7.72
C ALA A 418 -12.66 13.05 -7.06
N LYS A 419 -11.46 13.63 -7.13
CA LYS A 419 -11.12 14.89 -6.44
C LYS A 419 -10.22 15.75 -7.31
N VAL A 420 -10.45 17.04 -7.35
CA VAL A 420 -9.50 18.03 -7.87
C VAL A 420 -8.55 18.37 -6.73
N LYS A 421 -7.30 17.88 -6.78
CA LYS A 421 -6.25 18.23 -5.80
C LYS A 421 -5.63 19.58 -6.14
N GLU A 422 -5.32 19.79 -7.41
CA GLU A 422 -4.72 21.02 -7.92
C GLU A 422 -5.67 21.68 -8.90
N ARG A 423 -6.06 22.91 -8.62
CA ARG A 423 -6.91 23.66 -9.52
C ARG A 423 -6.11 24.26 -10.65
N SER A 424 -6.66 24.17 -11.87
CA SER A 424 -6.18 24.95 -13.00
C SER A 424 -6.59 26.40 -12.83
N GLY A 425 -5.80 27.30 -13.37
CA GLY A 425 -6.16 28.70 -13.29
C GLY A 425 -5.19 29.65 -13.95
N ILE A 426 -5.68 30.88 -14.13
CA ILE A 426 -4.90 32.04 -14.54
C ILE A 426 -5.06 33.09 -13.45
N GLU A 427 -4.00 33.35 -12.71
CA GLU A 427 -4.02 34.24 -11.56
C GLU A 427 -2.95 35.32 -11.66
N ALA A 428 -3.36 36.56 -11.55
CA ALA A 428 -2.44 37.68 -11.42
C ALA A 428 -2.41 38.21 -9.98
N GLN A 429 -1.28 38.76 -9.54
CA GLN A 429 -1.23 39.48 -8.27
C GLN A 429 -1.80 40.88 -8.39
N ASP A 430 -1.39 41.61 -9.43
CA ASP A 430 -1.78 43.01 -9.62
C ASP A 430 -2.82 43.16 -10.74
N ARG A 431 -2.52 42.62 -11.95
CA ARG A 431 -3.35 42.89 -13.13
C ARG A 431 -3.47 41.67 -14.05
N LEU A 432 -4.68 41.34 -14.40
CA LEU A 432 -5.00 40.34 -15.43
C LEU A 432 -5.70 41.06 -16.61
N ASP A 433 -5.08 40.98 -17.78
CA ASP A 433 -5.64 41.43 -19.04
C ASP A 433 -5.98 40.23 -19.92
N GLY A 434 -7.21 40.12 -20.35
CA GLY A 434 -7.71 39.04 -21.20
C GLY A 434 -8.34 39.56 -22.48
N ARG A 435 -7.93 39.03 -23.64
CA ARG A 435 -8.58 39.22 -24.92
C ARG A 435 -8.79 37.87 -25.58
N VAL A 436 -10.02 37.46 -25.73
CA VAL A 436 -10.44 36.21 -26.35
C VAL A 436 -11.34 36.51 -27.52
N ALA A 437 -11.03 36.00 -28.71
CA ALA A 437 -11.83 36.23 -29.89
C ALA A 437 -13.05 35.32 -29.97
N GLY A 438 -12.99 34.13 -29.42
CA GLY A 438 -14.08 33.16 -29.34
C GLY A 438 -14.68 33.05 -27.93
N ASP A 439 -15.08 31.84 -27.56
CA ASP A 439 -15.72 31.56 -26.28
C ASP A 439 -14.68 31.35 -25.14
N THR A 440 -15.11 31.65 -23.92
CA THR A 440 -14.32 31.33 -22.70
C THR A 440 -15.06 30.30 -21.87
N GLN A 441 -14.41 29.15 -21.64
CA GLN A 441 -14.93 28.06 -20.81
C GLN A 441 -14.04 27.84 -19.60
N LEU A 442 -14.65 27.84 -18.41
CA LEU A 442 -13.96 27.52 -17.14
C LEU A 442 -14.64 26.31 -16.50
N THR A 443 -13.88 25.22 -16.29
CA THR A 443 -14.39 24.01 -15.64
C THR A 443 -13.59 23.73 -14.36
N GLY A 444 -14.18 24.03 -13.21
CA GLY A 444 -13.53 23.89 -11.91
C GLY A 444 -12.26 24.72 -11.72
N ALA A 445 -12.07 25.74 -12.54
CA ALA A 445 -10.85 26.53 -12.66
C ALA A 445 -11.00 27.94 -12.09
N THR A 446 -9.89 28.64 -11.89
CA THR A 446 -9.86 30.02 -11.42
C THR A 446 -9.37 30.97 -12.53
N LEU A 447 -9.98 32.14 -12.60
CA LEU A 447 -9.55 33.24 -13.47
C LEU A 447 -9.71 34.55 -12.70
N GLY A 448 -8.61 35.24 -12.40
CA GLY A 448 -8.71 36.46 -11.62
C GLY A 448 -7.42 37.16 -11.26
N SER A 449 -7.57 38.35 -10.65
CA SER A 449 -6.45 39.04 -10.01
C SER A 449 -6.75 39.26 -8.52
N LYS A 450 -5.66 39.26 -7.70
CA LYS A 450 -5.76 39.44 -6.25
C LYS A 450 -5.76 40.91 -5.82
N SER A 451 -5.38 41.81 -6.72
CA SER A 451 -5.42 43.26 -6.45
C SER A 451 -6.85 43.71 -6.21
N ARG A 452 -7.16 44.10 -4.97
CA ARG A 452 -8.32 44.93 -4.69
C ARG A 452 -7.98 46.36 -5.14
N GLN A 453 -8.58 46.84 -6.21
CA GLN A 453 -8.66 48.30 -6.39
C GLN A 453 -9.44 48.85 -5.19
N GLY A 454 -8.70 49.56 -4.30
CA GLY A 454 -9.31 50.36 -3.26
C GLY A 454 -9.97 51.59 -3.83
#